data_99cdce6280633e91298e755acbc5fb22
#
_entry.id   99cdce6280633e91298e755acbc5fb22
#
_cell.length_a   1.000
_cell.length_b   1.000
_cell.length_c   1.000
_cell.angle_alpha   90.00
_cell.angle_beta   90.00
_cell.angle_gamma   90.00
#
_symmetry.space_group_name_H-M   'P 1'
#
loop_
_entity.id
_entity.type
_entity.pdbx_description
1 polymer ?
#
loop_
_entity_poly.entity_id
_entity_poly.type
_entity_poly.pdbx_seq_one_letter_code
_entity_poly.pdbx_strand_id
1 'polypeptide(L)'
;VDARLTAMTSAKHNMGINLQKTLLKRLPDHLERLTRFNSEKGASCWLTTLPILTCGFYLNKRAFIDALCLRFGWRIDGMARICACGEKNSVNHSLICRKGGFIIKRHNELRDLEAELLNEVCTSVETEPVLLPLSGEVIRA
;
A
#
# COMPACT_ATOMS: atom_id res chain seq x y z
N VAL A 1 34.28 20.26 19.67
CA VAL A 1 33.61 18.94 19.80
C VAL A 1 32.56 18.77 18.69
N ASP A 2 31.82 19.83 18.34
CA ASP A 2 30.71 19.78 17.38
C ASP A 2 31.12 19.48 15.93
N ALA A 3 32.23 20.07 15.42
CA ALA A 3 32.65 19.88 14.03
C ALA A 3 33.03 18.42 13.73
N ARG A 4 33.61 17.73 14.70
CA ARG A 4 33.99 16.31 14.56
C ARG A 4 32.77 15.38 14.55
N LEU A 5 31.79 15.68 15.39
CA LEU A 5 30.54 14.95 15.47
C LEU A 5 29.71 15.14 14.18
N THR A 6 29.67 16.35 13.66
CA THR A 6 28.99 16.69 12.40
C THR A 6 29.64 16.00 11.19
N ALA A 7 30.97 15.96 11.14
CA ALA A 7 31.71 15.25 10.10
C ALA A 7 31.47 13.73 10.15
N MET A 8 31.42 13.13 11.34
CA MET A 8 31.16 11.69 11.51
C MET A 8 29.71 11.33 11.13
N THR A 9 28.73 12.17 11.46
CA THR A 9 27.32 11.94 11.07
C THR A 9 27.14 12.08 9.57
N SER A 10 27.78 13.06 8.93
CA SER A 10 27.78 13.22 7.48
C SER A 10 28.45 12.04 6.76
N ALA A 11 29.57 11.57 7.26
CA ALA A 11 30.27 10.41 6.70
C ALA A 11 29.43 9.11 6.79
N LYS A 12 28.77 8.86 7.92
CA LYS A 12 27.85 7.72 8.10
C LYS A 12 26.65 7.82 7.16
N HIS A 13 26.09 9.00 7.01
CA HIS A 13 24.96 9.24 6.10
C HIS A 13 25.35 8.95 4.65
N ASN A 14 26.48 9.47 4.19
CA ASN A 14 27.00 9.25 2.83
C ASN A 14 27.32 7.77 2.58
N MET A 15 27.90 7.08 3.56
CA MET A 15 28.17 5.64 3.46
C MET A 15 26.86 4.84 3.34
N GLY A 16 25.82 5.21 4.10
CA GLY A 16 24.49 4.59 4.01
C GLY A 16 23.88 4.76 2.61
N ILE A 17 23.93 5.97 2.05
CA ILE A 17 23.42 6.26 0.70
C ILE A 17 24.18 5.43 -0.36
N ASN A 18 25.50 5.34 -0.27
CA ASN A 18 26.31 4.58 -1.22
C ASN A 18 26.03 3.07 -1.13
N LEU A 19 25.87 2.55 0.09
CA LEU A 19 25.50 1.16 0.31
C LEU A 19 24.13 0.86 -0.28
N GLN A 20 23.13 1.71 -0.01
CA GLN A 20 21.79 1.58 -0.57
C GLN A 20 21.83 1.57 -2.11
N LYS A 21 22.53 2.51 -2.74
CA LYS A 21 22.68 2.55 -4.21
C LYS A 21 23.32 1.28 -4.77
N THR A 22 24.33 0.74 -4.07
CA THR A 22 25.02 -0.49 -4.48
C THR A 22 24.11 -1.71 -4.36
N LEU A 23 23.33 -1.79 -3.27
CA LEU A 23 22.37 -2.88 -3.05
C LEU A 23 21.25 -2.83 -4.09
N LEU A 24 20.67 -1.65 -4.35
CA LEU A 24 19.61 -1.49 -5.35
C LEU A 24 19.99 -2.01 -6.73
N LYS A 25 21.24 -1.74 -7.17
CA LYS A 25 21.75 -2.23 -8.47
C LYS A 25 21.87 -3.76 -8.58
N ARG A 26 21.86 -4.48 -7.45
CA ARG A 26 21.95 -5.95 -7.38
C ARG A 26 20.60 -6.64 -7.22
N LEU A 27 19.55 -5.88 -6.99
CA LEU A 27 18.21 -6.43 -6.81
C LEU A 27 17.54 -6.66 -8.17
N PRO A 28 16.71 -7.70 -8.31
CA PRO A 28 15.79 -7.81 -9.41
C PRO A 28 14.87 -6.58 -9.50
N ASP A 29 14.47 -6.18 -10.70
CA ASP A 29 13.70 -4.95 -10.97
C ASP A 29 12.48 -4.77 -10.08
N HIS A 30 11.74 -5.86 -9.81
CA HIS A 30 10.56 -5.80 -8.96
C HIS A 30 10.88 -5.51 -7.49
N LEU A 31 12.00 -6.04 -6.96
CA LEU A 31 12.45 -5.78 -5.60
C LEU A 31 13.12 -4.40 -5.50
N GLU A 32 13.79 -3.94 -6.53
CA GLU A 32 14.31 -2.58 -6.61
C GLU A 32 13.19 -1.56 -6.49
N ARG A 33 12.11 -1.72 -7.28
CA ARG A 33 10.92 -0.85 -7.21
C ARG A 33 10.27 -0.87 -5.83
N LEU A 34 10.04 -2.04 -5.25
CA LEU A 34 9.51 -2.17 -3.89
C LEU A 34 10.38 -1.45 -2.86
N THR A 35 11.71 -1.62 -2.95
CA THR A 35 12.64 -0.99 -2.01
C THR A 35 12.62 0.53 -2.16
N ARG A 36 12.53 1.06 -3.38
CA ARG A 36 12.38 2.50 -3.63
C ARG A 36 11.11 3.05 -2.99
N PHE A 37 9.94 2.46 -3.27
CA PHE A 37 8.66 2.87 -2.67
C PHE A 37 8.69 2.79 -1.14
N ASN A 38 9.27 1.73 -0.59
CA ASN A 38 9.40 1.56 0.85
C ASN A 38 10.34 2.58 1.52
N SER A 39 11.22 3.21 0.75
CA SER A 39 12.16 4.23 1.22
C SER A 39 11.60 5.65 1.11
N GLU A 40 10.43 5.84 0.53
CA GLU A 40 9.78 7.14 0.44
C GLU A 40 9.38 7.66 1.83
N LYS A 41 9.40 8.99 1.96
CA LYS A 41 9.02 9.65 3.22
C LYS A 41 7.58 9.27 3.58
N GLY A 42 7.40 8.74 4.79
CA GLY A 42 6.09 8.33 5.30
C GLY A 42 5.71 6.88 4.99
N ALA A 43 6.32 6.21 4.01
CA ALA A 43 5.99 4.84 3.64
C ALA A 43 6.17 3.81 4.77
N SER A 44 6.91 4.15 5.82
CA SER A 44 7.18 3.30 6.99
C SER A 44 6.45 3.75 8.27
N CYS A 45 5.65 4.81 8.21
CA CYS A 45 5.00 5.38 9.40
C CYS A 45 4.14 4.34 10.14
N TRP A 46 3.45 3.46 9.41
CA TRP A 46 2.63 2.41 10.00
C TRP A 46 3.42 1.39 10.84
N LEU A 47 4.73 1.20 10.58
CA LEU A 47 5.61 0.32 11.38
C LEU A 47 5.99 0.95 12.72
N THR A 48 5.96 2.26 12.82
CA THR A 48 6.33 3.03 14.02
C THR A 48 5.13 3.62 14.75
N THR A 49 3.94 3.47 14.17
CA THR A 49 2.67 3.89 14.81
C THR A 49 2.35 2.97 15.98
N LEU A 50 2.04 3.55 17.12
CA LEU A 50 1.61 2.79 18.29
C LEU A 50 0.27 2.09 18.00
N PRO A 51 0.13 0.80 18.34
CA PRO A 51 -1.09 0.03 18.09
C PRO A 51 -2.20 0.41 19.09
N ILE A 52 -2.74 1.61 18.97
CA ILE A 52 -3.79 2.13 19.86
C ILE A 52 -5.15 1.69 19.32
N LEU A 53 -5.78 0.76 20.01
CA LEU A 53 -7.07 0.18 19.62
C LEU A 53 -8.18 1.23 19.49
N THR A 54 -8.25 2.16 20.42
CA THR A 54 -9.27 3.23 20.46
C THR A 54 -9.17 4.21 19.29
N CYS A 55 -7.99 4.30 18.67
CA CYS A 55 -7.74 5.14 17.48
C CYS A 55 -7.82 4.35 16.17
N GLY A 56 -8.19 3.08 16.20
CA GLY A 56 -8.19 2.23 15.00
C GLY A 56 -6.80 1.82 14.48
N PHE A 57 -5.71 2.19 15.19
CA PHE A 57 -4.33 1.89 14.78
C PHE A 57 -3.90 0.47 15.19
N TYR A 58 -4.82 -0.45 15.13
CA TYR A 58 -4.57 -1.84 15.51
C TYR A 58 -4.61 -2.75 14.27
N LEU A 59 -3.50 -3.43 14.03
CA LEU A 59 -3.44 -4.56 13.10
C LEU A 59 -3.36 -5.85 13.89
N ASN A 60 -4.23 -6.81 13.60
CA ASN A 60 -4.07 -8.14 14.16
C ASN A 60 -2.78 -8.78 13.62
N LYS A 61 -2.29 -9.82 14.32
CA LYS A 61 -1.03 -10.49 13.98
C LYS A 61 -0.98 -10.94 12.52
N ARG A 62 -2.06 -11.46 11.98
CA ARG A 62 -2.12 -11.95 10.59
C ARG A 62 -2.02 -10.79 9.61
N ALA A 63 -2.83 -9.75 9.78
CA ALA A 63 -2.80 -8.57 8.94
C ALA A 63 -1.43 -7.88 8.94
N PHE A 64 -0.77 -7.82 10.11
CA PHE A 64 0.58 -7.28 10.23
C PHE A 64 1.61 -8.10 9.45
N ILE A 65 1.59 -9.43 9.56
CA ILE A 65 2.48 -10.31 8.81
C ILE A 65 2.23 -10.19 7.31
N ASP A 66 0.97 -10.19 6.87
CA ASP A 66 0.59 -10.05 5.47
C ASP A 66 1.05 -8.69 4.91
N ALA A 67 0.91 -7.61 5.69
CA ALA A 67 1.43 -6.29 5.33
C ALA A 67 2.97 -6.27 5.18
N LEU A 68 3.70 -6.96 6.06
CA LEU A 68 5.15 -7.14 5.91
C LEU A 68 5.50 -7.94 4.66
N CYS A 69 4.78 -9.03 4.38
CA CYS A 69 4.98 -9.83 3.17
C CYS A 69 4.78 -8.98 1.91
N LEU A 70 3.72 -8.17 1.86
CA LEU A 70 3.47 -7.24 0.75
C LEU A 70 4.61 -6.22 0.61
N ARG A 71 5.03 -5.64 1.74
CA ARG A 71 6.08 -4.64 1.77
C ARG A 71 7.41 -5.12 1.22
N PHE A 72 7.80 -6.35 1.57
CA PHE A 72 9.11 -6.91 1.19
C PHE A 72 9.04 -7.84 -0.01
N GLY A 73 7.89 -7.99 -0.65
CA GLY A 73 7.70 -8.90 -1.77
C GLY A 73 7.81 -10.37 -1.37
N TRP A 74 7.57 -10.69 -0.10
CA TRP A 74 7.57 -12.07 0.40
C TRP A 74 6.25 -12.75 0.07
N ARG A 75 6.30 -14.07 0.02
CA ARG A 75 5.11 -14.86 -0.21
C ARG A 75 4.18 -14.79 1.00
N ILE A 76 2.90 -14.50 0.75
CA ILE A 76 1.85 -14.56 1.77
C ILE A 76 1.54 -16.03 2.07
N ASP A 77 1.57 -16.41 3.35
CA ASP A 77 1.23 -17.75 3.79
C ASP A 77 -0.25 -18.05 3.54
N GLY A 78 -0.56 -19.29 3.15
CA GLY A 78 -1.92 -19.71 2.81
C GLY A 78 -2.42 -19.20 1.45
N MET A 79 -1.65 -18.42 0.70
CA MET A 79 -2.01 -18.00 -0.65
C MET A 79 -2.02 -19.21 -1.59
N ALA A 80 -3.15 -19.48 -2.26
CA ALA A 80 -3.27 -20.55 -3.24
C ALA A 80 -2.22 -20.39 -4.34
N ARG A 81 -1.65 -21.49 -4.82
CA ARG A 81 -0.63 -21.46 -5.89
C ARG A 81 -1.23 -21.17 -7.27
N ILE A 82 -2.46 -21.62 -7.48
CA ILE A 82 -3.20 -21.47 -8.73
C ILE A 82 -4.45 -20.65 -8.42
N CYS A 83 -4.73 -19.66 -9.26
CA CYS A 83 -5.94 -18.87 -9.22
C CYS A 83 -7.13 -19.63 -9.79
N ALA A 84 -8.35 -19.24 -9.46
CA ALA A 84 -9.58 -19.79 -10.04
C ALA A 84 -9.67 -19.63 -11.57
N CYS A 85 -8.87 -18.76 -12.18
CA CYS A 85 -8.74 -18.64 -13.63
C CYS A 85 -7.83 -19.70 -14.28
N GLY A 86 -7.08 -20.48 -13.45
CA GLY A 86 -6.11 -21.48 -13.90
C GLY A 86 -4.66 -20.98 -13.96
N GLU A 87 -4.44 -19.68 -13.84
CA GLU A 87 -3.10 -19.07 -13.90
C GLU A 87 -2.35 -19.19 -12.57
N LYS A 88 -1.02 -19.07 -12.62
CA LYS A 88 -0.18 -18.99 -11.42
C LYS A 88 -0.58 -17.79 -10.58
N ASN A 89 -0.95 -18.05 -9.33
CA ASN A 89 -1.38 -17.00 -8.44
C ASN A 89 -0.19 -16.22 -7.85
N SER A 90 -0.34 -14.91 -7.82
CA SER A 90 0.56 -13.95 -7.18
C SER A 90 -0.26 -12.79 -6.66
N VAL A 91 0.32 -11.95 -5.81
CA VAL A 91 -0.36 -10.74 -5.33
C VAL A 91 -0.84 -9.88 -6.51
N ASN A 92 0.05 -9.61 -7.46
CA ASN A 92 -0.29 -8.81 -8.64
C ASN A 92 -1.41 -9.47 -9.46
N HIS A 93 -1.33 -10.79 -9.70
CA HIS A 93 -2.38 -11.51 -10.42
C HIS A 93 -3.73 -11.42 -9.69
N SER A 94 -3.74 -11.63 -8.37
CA SER A 94 -4.97 -11.54 -7.55
C SER A 94 -5.61 -10.16 -7.65
N LEU A 95 -4.81 -9.10 -7.71
CA LEU A 95 -5.31 -7.72 -7.79
C LEU A 95 -5.91 -7.35 -9.15
N ILE A 96 -5.60 -8.09 -10.23
CA ILE A 96 -6.07 -7.79 -11.60
C ILE A 96 -6.95 -8.89 -12.18
N CYS A 97 -7.05 -10.06 -11.53
CA CYS A 97 -7.79 -11.20 -12.05
C CYS A 97 -9.31 -10.96 -11.98
N ARG A 98 -9.95 -10.96 -13.15
CA ARG A 98 -11.41 -10.75 -13.25
C ARG A 98 -12.23 -11.90 -12.64
N LYS A 99 -11.73 -13.14 -12.67
CA LYS A 99 -12.43 -14.31 -12.12
C LYS A 99 -12.33 -14.40 -10.60
N GLY A 100 -11.34 -13.77 -9.98
CA GLY A 100 -11.14 -13.79 -8.51
C GLY A 100 -12.06 -12.85 -7.72
N GLY A 101 -12.77 -11.93 -8.37
CA GLY A 101 -13.65 -10.95 -7.72
C GLY A 101 -12.94 -9.85 -6.93
N PHE A 102 -11.62 -9.91 -6.77
CA PHE A 102 -10.86 -8.94 -5.97
C PHE A 102 -10.84 -7.53 -6.55
N ILE A 103 -11.03 -7.38 -7.87
CA ILE A 103 -11.10 -6.05 -8.50
C ILE A 103 -12.28 -5.27 -7.95
N ILE A 104 -13.48 -5.89 -7.96
CA ILE A 104 -14.72 -5.25 -7.47
C ILE A 104 -14.62 -5.01 -5.96
N LYS A 105 -14.17 -6.01 -5.19
CA LYS A 105 -13.99 -5.86 -3.75
C LYS A 105 -13.06 -4.70 -3.39
N ARG A 106 -11.90 -4.62 -4.03
CA ARG A 106 -10.94 -3.54 -3.82
C ARG A 106 -11.51 -2.17 -4.19
N HIS A 107 -12.24 -2.10 -5.32
CA HIS A 107 -12.88 -0.86 -5.73
C HIS A 107 -13.89 -0.39 -4.68
N ASN A 108 -14.76 -1.29 -4.23
CA ASN A 108 -15.77 -0.96 -3.23
C ASN A 108 -15.14 -0.54 -1.89
N GLU A 109 -14.13 -1.27 -1.41
CA GLU A 109 -13.44 -0.93 -0.16
C GLU A 109 -12.73 0.43 -0.23
N LEU A 110 -12.12 0.78 -1.37
CA LEU A 110 -11.49 2.10 -1.55
C LEU A 110 -12.54 3.20 -1.62
N ARG A 111 -13.64 3.01 -2.36
CA ARG A 111 -14.76 3.94 -2.44
C ARG A 111 -15.37 4.19 -1.06
N ASP A 112 -15.62 3.13 -0.30
CA ASP A 112 -16.26 3.23 1.00
C ASP A 112 -15.33 3.93 2.01
N LEU A 113 -14.03 3.62 2.00
CA LEU A 113 -13.02 4.33 2.78
C LEU A 113 -12.93 5.82 2.42
N GLU A 114 -12.97 6.14 1.11
CA GLU A 114 -12.96 7.53 0.65
C GLU A 114 -14.22 8.28 1.14
N ALA A 115 -15.39 7.63 1.08
CA ALA A 115 -16.63 8.20 1.57
C ALA A 115 -16.58 8.42 3.10
N GLU A 116 -16.01 7.49 3.88
CA GLU A 116 -15.81 7.65 5.31
C GLU A 116 -14.94 8.87 5.63
N LEU A 117 -13.79 9.01 4.95
CA LEU A 117 -12.88 10.13 5.14
C LEU A 117 -13.52 11.47 4.74
N LEU A 118 -14.27 11.49 3.66
CA LEU A 118 -14.99 12.69 3.22
C LEU A 118 -16.10 13.08 4.20
N ASN A 119 -16.80 12.12 4.80
CA ASN A 119 -17.83 12.39 5.80
C ASN A 119 -17.30 13.04 7.08
N GLU A 120 -15.98 12.97 7.36
CA GLU A 120 -15.36 13.71 8.48
C GLU A 120 -15.33 15.23 8.25
N VAL A 121 -15.33 15.67 7.00
CA VAL A 121 -15.14 17.08 6.63
C VAL A 121 -16.26 17.63 5.75
N CYS A 122 -17.06 16.76 5.14
CA CYS A 122 -18.17 17.12 4.24
C CYS A 122 -19.50 16.61 4.78
N THR A 123 -20.57 17.34 4.48
CA THR A 123 -21.94 16.90 4.75
C THR A 123 -22.54 16.27 3.48
N SER A 124 -23.33 15.20 3.64
CA SER A 124 -24.07 14.58 2.53
C SER A 124 -23.16 13.96 1.46
N VAL A 125 -22.21 13.15 1.87
CA VAL A 125 -21.39 12.37 0.93
C VAL A 125 -22.22 11.22 0.36
N GLU A 126 -22.39 11.20 -0.95
CA GLU A 126 -23.07 10.11 -1.68
C GLU A 126 -22.03 9.26 -2.42
N THR A 127 -22.12 7.95 -2.27
CA THR A 127 -21.35 7.00 -3.07
C THR A 127 -22.16 6.63 -4.32
N GLU A 128 -21.56 6.74 -5.49
CA GLU A 128 -22.19 6.46 -6.79
C GLU A 128 -23.43 7.35 -7.05
N PRO A 129 -23.29 8.68 -7.04
CA PRO A 129 -24.42 9.57 -7.27
C PRO A 129 -25.02 9.34 -8.66
N VAL A 130 -26.36 9.45 -8.76
CA VAL A 130 -27.04 9.41 -10.04
C VAL A 130 -26.71 10.68 -10.81
N LEU A 131 -25.96 10.56 -11.89
CA LEU A 131 -25.64 11.68 -12.76
C LEU A 131 -26.87 12.02 -13.63
N LEU A 132 -27.36 13.24 -13.51
CA LEU A 132 -28.40 13.77 -14.40
C LEU A 132 -27.72 14.30 -15.67
N PRO A 133 -28.02 13.76 -16.87
CA PRO A 133 -27.49 14.32 -18.10
C PRO A 133 -28.07 15.72 -18.33
N LEU A 134 -27.33 16.56 -19.04
CA LEU A 134 -27.78 17.90 -19.43
C LEU A 134 -29.06 17.88 -20.27
N SER A 135 -29.43 16.74 -20.85
CA SER A 135 -30.66 16.49 -21.59
C SER A 135 -31.89 16.18 -20.73
N GLY A 136 -31.74 16.08 -19.40
CA GLY A 136 -32.83 15.72 -18.49
C GLY A 136 -33.12 14.22 -18.39
N GLU A 137 -32.42 13.35 -19.09
CA GLU A 137 -32.51 11.90 -18.93
C GLU A 137 -31.62 11.42 -17.78
N VAL A 138 -32.14 10.51 -16.95
CA VAL A 138 -31.39 9.91 -15.84
C VAL A 138 -30.49 8.78 -16.40
N ILE A 139 -29.18 8.96 -16.35
CA ILE A 139 -28.21 7.89 -16.65
C ILE A 139 -27.84 7.22 -15.33
N ARG A 140 -28.11 5.93 -15.20
CA ARG A 140 -27.55 5.09 -14.13
C ARG A 140 -26.19 4.58 -14.61
N ALA A 141 -25.14 4.89 -13.83
CA ALA A 141 -23.80 4.38 -14.06
C ALA A 141 -23.70 2.88 -13.73
#